data_f791860004faf1d728126b28f88175a8
#
_entry.id   f791860004faf1d728126b28f88175a8
#
_cell.length_a   1.000
_cell.length_b   1.000
_cell.length_c   1.000
_cell.angle_alpha   90.00
_cell.angle_beta   90.00
_cell.angle_gamma   90.00
#
_symmetry.space_group_name_H-M   'P 1'
#
loop_
_entity.id
_entity.type
_entity.pdbx_description
1 polymer ?
#
loop_
_entity_poly.entity_id
_entity_poly.type
_entity_poly.pdbx_seq_one_letter_code
_entity_poly.pdbx_strand_id
1 'polypeptide(L)'
;MSEQTPNLKLTGKDLINIGIFSAIYFVLSFVGMFLAIIPVLWIIMPGIIAILSGIPFMLLCVKVQKPGVPLLMGLITGLLYYVTGQFTMVILATFVIGCVLSEIVRWRSKYGSFKWNTVAFILFSYGMTGSPLPIWLFKDSFFTQIADQGMPEAYVTTMESLSSIPMFVVMILTPIIGGLIGAYLARGIFKKHFKKAGMI
;
A
#
# COMPACT_ATOMS: atom_id res chain seq x y z
N MET A 1 40.36 -9.27 8.31
CA MET A 1 39.39 -8.50 7.46
C MET A 1 38.34 -7.94 8.40
N SER A 2 38.40 -6.64 8.68
CA SER A 2 37.40 -5.98 9.54
C SER A 2 36.04 -5.99 8.79
N GLU A 3 35.06 -6.73 9.28
CA GLU A 3 33.65 -6.60 8.86
C GLU A 3 33.23 -5.16 9.17
N GLN A 4 33.22 -4.31 8.15
CA GLN A 4 32.63 -2.99 8.28
C GLN A 4 31.14 -3.21 8.50
N THR A 5 30.67 -2.94 9.73
CA THR A 5 29.24 -2.91 10.04
C THR A 5 28.55 -1.97 9.04
N PRO A 6 27.54 -2.43 8.29
CA PRO A 6 26.89 -1.60 7.28
C PRO A 6 26.30 -0.36 7.95
N ASN A 7 26.62 0.81 7.42
CA ASN A 7 26.11 2.08 7.93
C ASN A 7 24.57 2.14 7.65
N LEU A 8 23.77 1.88 8.67
CA LEU A 8 22.32 1.86 8.60
C LEU A 8 21.67 3.26 8.61
N LYS A 9 22.46 4.34 8.76
CA LYS A 9 21.95 5.71 8.72
C LYS A 9 21.51 6.07 7.30
N LEU A 10 20.33 6.69 7.18
CA LEU A 10 19.84 7.24 5.91
C LEU A 10 20.72 8.42 5.48
N THR A 11 21.09 8.43 4.22
CA THR A 11 21.84 9.54 3.58
C THR A 11 20.86 10.45 2.82
N GLY A 12 21.29 11.66 2.43
CA GLY A 12 20.50 12.55 1.59
C GLY A 12 20.05 11.89 0.28
N LYS A 13 20.91 11.05 -0.33
CA LYS A 13 20.56 10.27 -1.53
C LYS A 13 19.45 9.25 -1.27
N ASP A 14 19.43 8.63 -0.10
CA ASP A 14 18.37 7.70 0.29
C ASP A 14 17.04 8.45 0.46
N LEU A 15 17.05 9.62 1.11
CA LEU A 15 15.85 10.46 1.30
C LEU A 15 15.27 10.94 -0.04
N ILE A 16 16.13 11.33 -0.99
CA ILE A 16 15.70 11.68 -2.34
C ILE A 16 15.03 10.48 -3.02
N ASN A 17 15.62 9.28 -2.95
CA ASN A 17 15.00 8.08 -3.50
C ASN A 17 13.65 7.80 -2.83
N ILE A 18 13.55 7.88 -1.50
CA ILE A 18 12.31 7.69 -0.77
C ILE A 18 11.26 8.68 -1.26
N GLY A 19 11.59 9.97 -1.37
CA GLY A 19 10.66 10.99 -1.87
C GLY A 19 10.15 10.71 -3.28
N ILE A 20 11.04 10.40 -4.23
CA ILE A 20 10.69 10.10 -5.62
C ILE A 20 9.77 8.88 -5.70
N PHE A 21 10.14 7.76 -5.06
CA PHE A 21 9.33 6.55 -5.13
C PHE A 21 8.02 6.66 -4.36
N SER A 22 7.96 7.48 -3.29
CA SER A 22 6.70 7.80 -2.60
C SER A 22 5.76 8.61 -3.49
N ALA A 23 6.28 9.58 -4.24
CA ALA A 23 5.49 10.34 -5.19
C ALA A 23 4.94 9.45 -6.32
N ILE A 24 5.77 8.55 -6.88
CA ILE A 24 5.33 7.58 -7.90
C ILE A 24 4.27 6.64 -7.31
N TYR A 25 4.49 6.12 -6.10
CA TYR A 25 3.52 5.29 -5.39
C TYR A 25 2.19 6.02 -5.22
N PHE A 26 2.23 7.27 -4.76
CA PHE A 26 1.03 8.09 -4.58
C PHE A 26 0.27 8.28 -5.89
N VAL A 27 0.95 8.66 -6.98
CA VAL A 27 0.30 8.86 -8.29
C VAL A 27 -0.39 7.58 -8.77
N LEU A 28 0.28 6.42 -8.69
CA LEU A 28 -0.31 5.14 -9.09
C LEU A 28 -1.49 4.75 -8.21
N SER A 29 -1.41 4.99 -6.91
CA SER A 29 -2.51 4.74 -5.97
C SER A 29 -3.68 5.69 -6.21
N PHE A 30 -3.40 6.97 -6.46
CA PHE A 30 -4.41 7.99 -6.75
C PHE A 30 -5.18 7.67 -8.05
N VAL A 31 -4.47 7.22 -9.08
CA VAL A 31 -5.12 6.71 -10.31
C VAL A 31 -6.00 5.50 -10.00
N GLY A 32 -5.51 4.58 -9.16
CA GLY A 32 -6.29 3.42 -8.73
C GLY A 32 -7.58 3.79 -7.96
N MET A 33 -7.58 4.91 -7.24
CA MET A 33 -8.76 5.37 -6.49
C MET A 33 -9.94 5.77 -7.40
N PHE A 34 -9.70 6.15 -8.65
CA PHE A 34 -10.81 6.41 -9.60
C PHE A 34 -11.66 5.17 -9.87
N LEU A 35 -11.16 3.97 -9.58
CA LEU A 35 -11.94 2.74 -9.66
C LEU A 35 -13.08 2.69 -8.63
N ALA A 36 -13.02 3.53 -7.58
CA ALA A 36 -14.09 3.65 -6.57
C ALA A 36 -15.42 4.14 -7.14
N ILE A 37 -15.43 4.70 -8.35
CA ILE A 37 -16.67 5.07 -9.06
C ILE A 37 -17.57 3.84 -9.31
N ILE A 38 -16.97 2.65 -9.44
CA ILE A 38 -17.67 1.39 -9.64
C ILE A 38 -17.64 0.61 -8.31
N PRO A 39 -18.78 0.34 -7.65
CA PRO A 39 -18.82 -0.26 -6.31
C PRO A 39 -18.01 -1.55 -6.15
N VAL A 40 -18.11 -2.49 -7.10
CA VAL A 40 -17.35 -3.75 -7.06
C VAL A 40 -15.84 -3.49 -7.14
N LEU A 41 -15.43 -2.57 -8.02
CA LEU A 41 -14.01 -2.22 -8.17
C LEU A 41 -13.46 -1.52 -6.94
N TRP A 42 -14.28 -0.75 -6.21
CA TRP A 42 -13.86 -0.10 -4.98
C TRP A 42 -13.49 -1.13 -3.89
N ILE A 43 -14.24 -2.23 -3.77
CA ILE A 43 -13.94 -3.29 -2.80
C ILE A 43 -12.60 -3.97 -3.11
N ILE A 44 -12.30 -4.21 -4.38
CA ILE A 44 -11.04 -4.87 -4.80
C ILE A 44 -9.90 -3.88 -5.07
N MET A 45 -10.18 -2.58 -4.98
CA MET A 45 -9.24 -1.49 -5.25
C MET A 45 -7.91 -1.64 -4.49
N PRO A 46 -7.87 -2.03 -3.20
CA PRO A 46 -6.60 -2.21 -2.49
C PRO A 46 -5.66 -3.20 -3.19
N GLY A 47 -6.20 -4.27 -3.76
CA GLY A 47 -5.43 -5.24 -4.54
C GLY A 47 -4.94 -4.69 -5.87
N ILE A 48 -5.78 -3.92 -6.58
CA ILE A 48 -5.40 -3.30 -7.85
C ILE A 48 -4.29 -2.27 -7.62
N ILE A 49 -4.44 -1.43 -6.60
CA ILE A 49 -3.38 -0.49 -6.20
C ILE A 49 -2.08 -1.24 -5.85
N ALA A 50 -2.17 -2.37 -5.14
CA ALA A 50 -1.00 -3.17 -4.82
C ALA A 50 -0.30 -3.74 -6.07
N ILE A 51 -1.04 -4.11 -7.12
CA ILE A 51 -0.43 -4.52 -8.40
C ILE A 51 0.39 -3.38 -8.99
N LEU A 52 -0.20 -2.20 -9.09
CA LEU A 52 0.43 -1.04 -9.73
C LEU A 52 1.61 -0.50 -8.92
N SER A 53 1.42 -0.33 -7.63
CA SER A 53 2.39 0.29 -6.73
C SER A 53 3.47 -0.67 -6.20
N GLY A 54 3.39 -1.96 -6.53
CA GLY A 54 4.46 -2.92 -6.25
C GLY A 54 5.79 -2.57 -6.90
N ILE A 55 5.75 -1.97 -8.09
CA ILE A 55 6.97 -1.54 -8.80
C ILE A 55 7.75 -0.49 -8.00
N PRO A 56 7.20 0.70 -7.65
CA PRO A 56 7.93 1.70 -6.90
C PRO A 56 8.36 1.21 -5.50
N PHE A 57 7.50 0.47 -4.78
CA PHE A 57 7.85 -0.04 -3.46
C PHE A 57 9.04 -1.01 -3.52
N MET A 58 8.97 -2.01 -4.39
CA MET A 58 10.03 -3.03 -4.51
C MET A 58 11.33 -2.43 -5.02
N LEU A 59 11.29 -1.47 -5.96
CA LEU A 59 12.50 -0.78 -6.43
C LEU A 59 13.11 0.11 -5.34
N LEU A 60 12.30 0.77 -4.54
CA LEU A 60 12.79 1.52 -3.38
C LEU A 60 13.51 0.59 -2.41
N CYS A 61 12.94 -0.58 -2.11
CA CYS A 61 13.57 -1.59 -1.25
C CYS A 61 14.91 -2.10 -1.80
N VAL A 62 15.06 -2.18 -3.13
CA VAL A 62 16.35 -2.51 -3.78
C VAL A 62 17.38 -1.40 -3.60
N LYS A 63 16.96 -0.16 -3.77
CA LYS A 63 17.85 1.01 -3.71
C LYS A 63 18.25 1.39 -2.29
N VAL A 64 17.34 1.22 -1.33
CA VAL A 64 17.52 1.63 0.06
C VAL A 64 17.28 0.43 1.00
N GLN A 65 18.36 -0.33 1.23
CA GLN A 65 18.36 -1.50 2.13
C GLN A 65 18.64 -1.06 3.58
N LYS A 66 17.87 -0.10 4.09
CA LYS A 66 18.06 0.54 5.40
C LYS A 66 16.74 0.65 6.15
N PRO A 67 16.79 0.85 7.49
CA PRO A 67 15.57 1.04 8.30
C PRO A 67 14.83 2.33 7.95
N GLY A 68 13.53 2.36 8.25
CA GLY A 68 12.68 3.53 8.14
C GLY A 68 12.07 3.77 6.74
N VAL A 69 12.38 2.96 5.73
CA VAL A 69 11.91 3.16 4.35
C VAL A 69 10.38 3.10 4.23
N PRO A 70 9.67 2.03 4.70
CA PRO A 70 8.21 2.00 4.68
C PRO A 70 7.57 3.10 5.53
N LEU A 71 8.17 3.44 6.67
CA LEU A 71 7.64 4.49 7.55
C LEU A 71 7.70 5.86 6.88
N LEU A 72 8.84 6.22 6.28
CA LEU A 72 8.98 7.49 5.57
C LEU A 72 8.15 7.52 4.29
N MET A 73 8.11 6.43 3.53
CA MET A 73 7.23 6.31 2.37
C MET A 73 5.77 6.48 2.77
N GLY A 74 5.35 5.83 3.85
CA GLY A 74 4.02 5.95 4.39
C GLY A 74 3.70 7.36 4.87
N LEU A 75 4.63 8.02 5.57
CA LEU A 75 4.46 9.39 6.01
C LEU A 75 4.25 10.35 4.83
N ILE A 76 5.12 10.27 3.81
CA ILE A 76 5.03 11.13 2.62
C ILE A 76 3.71 10.87 1.88
N THR A 77 3.37 9.59 1.63
CA THR A 77 2.14 9.22 0.93
C THR A 77 0.90 9.60 1.73
N GLY A 78 0.91 9.41 3.05
CA GLY A 78 -0.17 9.80 3.95
C GLY A 78 -0.40 11.32 3.97
N LEU A 79 0.67 12.12 3.97
CA LEU A 79 0.56 13.58 3.85
C LEU A 79 -0.03 14.00 2.50
N LEU A 80 0.35 13.33 1.41
CA LEU A 80 -0.22 13.59 0.09
C LEU A 80 -1.72 13.24 0.04
N TYR A 81 -2.15 12.13 0.66
CA TYR A 81 -3.57 11.79 0.79
C TYR A 81 -4.32 12.81 1.63
N TYR A 82 -3.73 13.31 2.71
CA TYR A 82 -4.34 14.36 3.54
C TYR A 82 -4.57 15.63 2.73
N VAL A 83 -3.56 16.11 2.02
CA VAL A 83 -3.64 17.34 1.20
C VAL A 83 -4.65 17.19 0.05
N THR A 84 -4.80 16.00 -0.52
CA THR A 84 -5.75 15.73 -1.61
C THR A 84 -7.17 15.39 -1.13
N GLY A 85 -7.44 15.47 0.18
CA GLY A 85 -8.76 15.20 0.74
C GLY A 85 -9.16 13.71 0.76
N GLN A 86 -8.23 12.80 0.48
CA GLN A 86 -8.47 11.35 0.45
C GLN A 86 -8.23 10.68 1.81
N PHE A 87 -8.26 11.46 2.88
CA PHE A 87 -7.86 11.00 4.19
C PHE A 87 -9.06 10.77 5.12
N THR A 88 -9.14 9.58 5.70
CA THR A 88 -10.08 9.27 6.79
C THR A 88 -9.33 8.67 7.98
N MET A 89 -9.92 8.71 9.19
CA MET A 89 -9.31 8.12 10.38
C MET A 89 -9.09 6.61 10.22
N VAL A 90 -9.96 5.93 9.46
CA VAL A 90 -9.82 4.49 9.19
C VAL A 90 -8.62 4.23 8.28
N ILE A 91 -8.46 5.02 7.21
CA ILE A 91 -7.29 4.95 6.33
C ILE A 91 -6.01 5.26 7.12
N LEU A 92 -6.02 6.26 8.00
CA LEU A 92 -4.86 6.57 8.87
C LEU A 92 -4.47 5.35 9.70
N ALA A 93 -5.44 4.76 10.40
CA ALA A 93 -5.17 3.63 11.29
C ALA A 93 -4.60 2.42 10.51
N THR A 94 -5.26 2.01 9.43
CA THR A 94 -4.80 0.88 8.61
C THR A 94 -3.44 1.15 7.97
N PHE A 95 -3.20 2.40 7.53
CA PHE A 95 -1.95 2.78 6.89
C PHE A 95 -0.77 2.79 7.87
N VAL A 96 -0.97 3.34 9.07
CA VAL A 96 0.06 3.32 10.14
C VAL A 96 0.39 1.88 10.54
N ILE A 97 -0.63 1.04 10.76
CA ILE A 97 -0.43 -0.37 11.09
C ILE A 97 0.35 -1.08 9.96
N GLY A 98 -0.06 -0.89 8.71
CA GLY A 98 0.62 -1.47 7.55
C GLY A 98 2.08 -1.05 7.44
N CYS A 99 2.39 0.24 7.63
CA CYS A 99 3.75 0.77 7.61
C CYS A 99 4.62 0.18 8.72
N VAL A 100 4.10 0.11 9.95
CA VAL A 100 4.83 -0.43 11.11
C VAL A 100 5.11 -1.92 10.92
N LEU A 101 4.11 -2.71 10.54
CA LEU A 101 4.28 -4.14 10.27
C LEU A 101 5.26 -4.40 9.12
N SER A 102 5.18 -3.61 8.07
CA SER A 102 6.12 -3.66 6.93
C SER A 102 7.57 -3.40 7.39
N GLU A 103 7.79 -2.38 8.23
CA GLU A 103 9.11 -2.06 8.77
C GLU A 103 9.65 -3.18 9.66
N ILE A 104 8.82 -3.74 10.55
CA ILE A 104 9.19 -4.86 11.44
C ILE A 104 9.67 -6.07 10.62
N VAL A 105 8.96 -6.42 9.56
CA VAL A 105 9.32 -7.54 8.67
C VAL A 105 10.65 -7.28 7.97
N ARG A 106 10.85 -6.06 7.44
CA ARG A 106 12.10 -5.68 6.80
C ARG A 106 13.28 -5.65 7.77
N TRP A 107 13.07 -5.13 8.97
CA TRP A 107 14.08 -5.12 10.01
C TRP A 107 14.54 -6.54 10.37
N ARG A 108 13.61 -7.46 10.60
CA ARG A 108 13.92 -8.87 10.91
C ARG A 108 14.66 -9.58 9.79
N SER A 109 14.42 -9.19 8.54
CA SER A 109 15.07 -9.78 7.35
C SER A 109 16.36 -9.09 6.94
N LYS A 110 16.87 -8.13 7.74
CA LYS A 110 18.07 -7.33 7.44
C LYS A 110 18.01 -6.63 6.07
N TYR A 111 16.82 -6.24 5.63
CA TYR A 111 16.51 -5.38 4.47
C TYR A 111 16.86 -5.92 3.08
N GLY A 112 17.66 -6.98 2.94
CA GLY A 112 18.21 -7.46 1.66
C GLY A 112 17.47 -8.60 0.98
N SER A 113 16.32 -9.06 1.49
CA SER A 113 15.60 -10.23 0.98
C SER A 113 14.41 -9.87 0.13
N PHE A 114 14.36 -10.36 -1.12
CA PHE A 114 13.19 -10.19 -2.00
C PHE A 114 11.92 -10.76 -1.37
N LYS A 115 11.98 -12.00 -0.86
CA LYS A 115 10.83 -12.69 -0.25
C LYS A 115 10.24 -11.88 0.91
N TRP A 116 11.07 -11.41 1.82
CA TRP A 116 10.61 -10.64 2.97
C TRP A 116 10.17 -9.21 2.59
N ASN A 117 10.80 -8.59 1.59
CA ASN A 117 10.31 -7.32 1.05
C ASN A 117 8.95 -7.48 0.36
N THR A 118 8.66 -8.65 -0.25
CA THR A 118 7.32 -8.96 -0.76
C THR A 118 6.30 -9.05 0.37
N VAL A 119 6.61 -9.74 1.47
CA VAL A 119 5.74 -9.80 2.66
C VAL A 119 5.54 -8.40 3.24
N ALA A 120 6.61 -7.63 3.37
CA ALA A 120 6.53 -6.24 3.83
C ALA A 120 5.65 -5.37 2.93
N PHE A 121 5.73 -5.57 1.62
CA PHE A 121 4.88 -4.87 0.66
C PHE A 121 3.41 -5.25 0.80
N ILE A 122 3.10 -6.53 0.96
CA ILE A 122 1.72 -6.98 1.21
C ILE A 122 1.15 -6.30 2.45
N LEU A 123 1.91 -6.27 3.56
CA LEU A 123 1.49 -5.60 4.80
C LEU A 123 1.31 -4.09 4.61
N PHE A 124 2.20 -3.45 3.85
CA PHE A 124 2.06 -2.03 3.51
C PHE A 124 0.79 -1.76 2.68
N SER A 125 0.46 -2.66 1.75
CA SER A 125 -0.71 -2.54 0.87
C SER A 125 -2.04 -2.63 1.62
N TYR A 126 -2.07 -3.25 2.81
CA TYR A 126 -3.25 -3.25 3.67
C TYR A 126 -3.64 -1.85 4.16
N GLY A 127 -2.73 -0.87 4.09
CA GLY A 127 -3.07 0.52 4.39
C GLY A 127 -4.27 1.02 3.58
N MET A 128 -4.42 0.61 2.34
CA MET A 128 -5.51 1.04 1.45
C MET A 128 -6.85 0.33 1.74
N THR A 129 -6.86 -0.74 2.52
CA THR A 129 -8.13 -1.39 2.94
C THR A 129 -8.97 -0.48 3.84
N GLY A 130 -8.35 0.51 4.47
CA GLY A 130 -9.06 1.52 5.25
C GLY A 130 -10.11 2.33 4.47
N SER A 131 -10.02 2.35 3.13
CA SER A 131 -11.02 3.00 2.29
C SER A 131 -12.35 2.21 2.23
N PRO A 132 -12.41 0.92 1.84
CA PRO A 132 -13.66 0.16 1.83
C PRO A 132 -14.07 -0.39 3.20
N LEU A 133 -13.18 -0.49 4.17
CA LEU A 133 -13.44 -1.11 5.48
C LEU A 133 -14.63 -0.52 6.26
N PRO A 134 -14.96 0.80 6.18
CA PRO A 134 -16.10 1.37 6.86
C PRO A 134 -17.46 0.72 6.55
N ILE A 135 -17.65 0.13 5.36
CA ILE A 135 -18.92 -0.52 5.00
C ILE A 135 -19.24 -1.76 5.87
N TRP A 136 -18.25 -2.31 6.56
CA TRP A 136 -18.46 -3.42 7.52
C TRP A 136 -18.34 -2.98 8.97
N LEU A 137 -17.44 -2.03 9.28
CA LEU A 137 -17.23 -1.58 10.67
C LEU A 137 -18.28 -0.57 11.13
N PHE A 138 -18.76 0.28 10.23
CA PHE A 138 -19.64 1.41 10.54
C PHE A 138 -20.80 1.48 9.54
N LYS A 139 -21.42 0.32 9.23
CA LYS A 139 -22.36 0.15 8.14
C LYS A 139 -23.41 1.26 8.08
N ASP A 140 -24.20 1.41 9.14
CA ASP A 140 -25.34 2.34 9.15
C ASP A 140 -24.92 3.79 8.97
N SER A 141 -23.90 4.22 9.73
CA SER A 141 -23.39 5.59 9.63
C SER A 141 -22.74 5.89 8.28
N PHE A 142 -22.04 4.89 7.69
CA PHE A 142 -21.42 5.05 6.38
C PHE A 142 -22.47 5.22 5.27
N PHE A 143 -23.50 4.38 5.23
CA PHE A 143 -24.53 4.48 4.20
C PHE A 143 -25.39 5.74 4.36
N THR A 144 -25.71 6.16 5.58
CA THR A 144 -26.34 7.44 5.84
C THR A 144 -25.49 8.60 5.31
N GLN A 145 -24.22 8.60 5.62
CA GLN A 145 -23.30 9.65 5.20
C GLN A 145 -23.19 9.79 3.68
N ILE A 146 -23.04 8.69 2.93
CA ILE A 146 -22.92 8.75 1.47
C ILE A 146 -24.24 9.14 0.79
N ALA A 147 -25.39 8.76 1.36
CA ALA A 147 -26.70 9.21 0.91
C ALA A 147 -26.88 10.72 1.13
N ASP A 148 -26.51 11.25 2.29
CA ASP A 148 -26.55 12.68 2.61
C ASP A 148 -25.60 13.50 1.73
N GLN A 149 -24.50 12.91 1.27
CA GLN A 149 -23.57 13.50 0.29
C GLN A 149 -24.12 13.53 -1.15
N GLY A 150 -25.34 13.01 -1.37
CA GLY A 150 -25.98 13.01 -2.68
C GLY A 150 -25.51 11.92 -3.63
N MET A 151 -24.95 10.83 -3.12
CA MET A 151 -24.62 9.67 -3.96
C MET A 151 -25.91 9.08 -4.57
N PRO A 152 -25.90 8.67 -5.85
CA PRO A 152 -27.06 8.07 -6.50
C PRO A 152 -27.58 6.86 -5.72
N GLU A 153 -28.90 6.75 -5.56
CA GLU A 153 -29.54 5.65 -4.83
C GLU A 153 -29.10 4.26 -5.35
N ALA A 154 -28.98 4.12 -6.67
CA ALA A 154 -28.51 2.89 -7.30
C ALA A 154 -27.07 2.51 -6.87
N TYR A 155 -26.21 3.51 -6.64
CA TYR A 155 -24.85 3.29 -6.13
C TYR A 155 -24.89 2.82 -4.68
N VAL A 156 -25.67 3.52 -3.82
CA VAL A 156 -25.82 3.18 -2.39
C VAL A 156 -26.37 1.77 -2.22
N THR A 157 -27.46 1.43 -2.92
CA THR A 157 -28.08 0.10 -2.88
C THR A 157 -27.11 -1.01 -3.34
N THR A 158 -26.35 -0.75 -4.41
CA THR A 158 -25.35 -1.71 -4.89
C THR A 158 -24.26 -1.92 -3.83
N MET A 159 -23.74 -0.84 -3.24
CA MET A 159 -22.75 -0.91 -2.19
C MET A 159 -23.25 -1.67 -0.96
N GLU A 160 -24.51 -1.44 -0.58
CA GLU A 160 -25.13 -2.14 0.54
C GLU A 160 -25.23 -3.65 0.28
N SER A 161 -25.62 -4.06 -0.92
CA SER A 161 -25.66 -5.47 -1.33
C SER A 161 -24.27 -6.14 -1.28
N LEU A 162 -23.21 -5.38 -1.51
CA LEU A 162 -21.83 -5.83 -1.44
C LEU A 162 -21.25 -5.88 -0.01
N SER A 163 -21.95 -5.34 1.00
CA SER A 163 -21.53 -5.36 2.40
C SER A 163 -21.70 -6.72 3.10
N SER A 164 -21.49 -7.80 2.36
CA SER A 164 -21.59 -9.19 2.83
C SER A 164 -20.25 -9.74 3.35
N ILE A 165 -20.31 -10.77 4.19
CA ILE A 165 -19.11 -11.45 4.71
C ILE A 165 -18.20 -12.02 3.60
N PRO A 166 -18.74 -12.68 2.54
CA PRO A 166 -17.89 -13.11 1.43
C PRO A 166 -17.12 -11.97 0.76
N MET A 167 -17.77 -10.81 0.56
CA MET A 167 -17.09 -9.65 -0.04
C MET A 167 -16.04 -9.03 0.91
N PHE A 168 -16.27 -9.08 2.22
CA PHE A 168 -15.22 -8.73 3.20
C PHE A 168 -13.97 -9.62 3.05
N VAL A 169 -14.17 -10.95 2.92
CA VAL A 169 -13.07 -11.88 2.69
C VAL A 169 -12.34 -11.58 1.37
N VAL A 170 -13.08 -11.28 0.30
CA VAL A 170 -12.50 -10.84 -0.98
C VAL A 170 -11.63 -9.59 -0.76
N MET A 171 -12.15 -8.55 -0.10
CA MET A 171 -11.42 -7.31 0.19
C MET A 171 -10.12 -7.58 0.96
N ILE A 172 -10.14 -8.47 1.95
CA ILE A 172 -8.96 -8.85 2.73
C ILE A 172 -7.93 -9.64 1.90
N LEU A 173 -8.37 -10.46 0.95
CA LEU A 173 -7.46 -11.27 0.12
C LEU A 173 -6.83 -10.46 -1.02
N THR A 174 -7.47 -9.38 -1.48
CA THR A 174 -6.98 -8.63 -2.65
C THR A 174 -5.59 -8.01 -2.47
N PRO A 175 -5.19 -7.43 -1.30
CA PRO A 175 -3.82 -6.93 -1.12
C PRO A 175 -2.77 -8.04 -1.13
N ILE A 176 -3.11 -9.26 -0.70
CA ILE A 176 -2.19 -10.40 -0.75
C ILE A 176 -1.92 -10.77 -2.20
N ILE A 177 -2.99 -10.99 -2.97
CA ILE A 177 -2.89 -11.38 -4.39
C ILE A 177 -2.22 -10.25 -5.19
N GLY A 178 -2.71 -9.03 -5.02
CA GLY A 178 -2.16 -7.86 -5.71
C GLY A 178 -0.71 -7.58 -5.33
N GLY A 179 -0.36 -7.69 -4.05
CA GLY A 179 0.99 -7.49 -3.56
C GLY A 179 1.98 -8.54 -4.09
N LEU A 180 1.56 -9.81 -4.17
CA LEU A 180 2.35 -10.86 -4.82
C LEU A 180 2.56 -10.53 -6.31
N ILE A 181 1.49 -10.27 -7.05
CA ILE A 181 1.58 -9.95 -8.49
C ILE A 181 2.49 -8.73 -8.70
N GLY A 182 2.26 -7.62 -7.98
CA GLY A 182 3.03 -6.38 -8.10
C GLY A 182 4.52 -6.58 -7.78
N ALA A 183 4.86 -7.34 -6.73
CA ALA A 183 6.23 -7.65 -6.39
C ALA A 183 6.93 -8.49 -7.46
N TYR A 184 6.26 -9.53 -8.00
CA TYR A 184 6.83 -10.35 -9.05
C TYR A 184 6.91 -9.64 -10.40
N LEU A 185 5.97 -8.74 -10.72
CA LEU A 185 6.09 -7.85 -11.89
C LEU A 185 7.31 -6.95 -11.77
N ALA A 186 7.52 -6.32 -10.61
CA ALA A 186 8.72 -5.52 -10.35
C ALA A 186 9.99 -6.34 -10.52
N ARG A 187 10.02 -7.57 -10.00
CA ARG A 187 11.16 -8.49 -10.16
C ARG A 187 11.42 -8.83 -11.63
N GLY A 188 10.36 -9.13 -12.40
CA GLY A 188 10.48 -9.46 -13.83
C GLY A 188 11.04 -8.32 -14.64
N ILE A 189 10.48 -7.11 -14.47
CA ILE A 189 10.89 -5.90 -15.19
C ILE A 189 12.33 -5.48 -14.81
N PHE A 190 12.68 -5.57 -13.53
CA PHE A 190 13.94 -5.04 -13.00
C PHE A 190 14.89 -6.11 -12.44
N LYS A 191 14.83 -7.33 -12.97
CA LYS A 191 15.64 -8.48 -12.53
C LYS A 191 17.13 -8.14 -12.38
N LYS A 192 17.69 -7.36 -13.30
CA LYS A 192 19.09 -6.90 -13.25
C LYS A 192 19.39 -6.07 -11.99
N HIS A 193 18.47 -5.19 -11.59
CA HIS A 193 18.60 -4.35 -10.40
C HIS A 193 18.53 -5.18 -9.12
N PHE A 194 17.57 -6.12 -9.03
CA PHE A 194 17.43 -7.03 -7.89
C PHE A 194 18.66 -7.93 -7.74
N LYS A 195 19.20 -8.47 -8.85
CA LYS A 195 20.42 -9.27 -8.84
C LYS A 195 21.64 -8.47 -8.37
N LYS A 196 21.81 -7.22 -8.86
CA LYS A 196 22.88 -6.33 -8.43
C LYS A 196 22.80 -5.96 -6.94
N ALA A 197 21.59 -5.91 -6.37
CA ALA A 197 21.36 -5.64 -4.96
C ALA A 197 21.48 -6.89 -4.06
N GLY A 198 21.79 -8.08 -4.63
CA GLY A 198 21.91 -9.31 -3.87
C GLY A 198 20.59 -9.86 -3.30
N MET A 199 19.44 -9.46 -3.88
CA MET A 199 18.11 -9.90 -3.41
C MET A 199 17.61 -11.18 -4.07
N ILE A 200 18.22 -11.56 -5.22
CA ILE A 200 17.91 -12.76 -6.00
C ILE A 200 19.18 -13.30 -6.68
#